data_c1dedc1b75c680ce562475034dde0f89
#
_entry.id   c1dedc1b75c680ce562475034dde0f89
#
_cell.length_a   1.000
_cell.length_b   1.000
_cell.length_c   1.000
_cell.angle_alpha   90.00
_cell.angle_beta   90.00
_cell.angle_gamma   90.00
#
_symmetry.space_group_name_H-M   'P 1'
#
loop_
_entity.id
_entity.type
_entity.pdbx_description
1 polymer ?
#
loop_
_entity_poly.entity_id
_entity_poly.type
_entity_poly.pdbx_seq_one_letter_code
_entity_poly.pdbx_strand_id
1 'polypeptide(L)'
;MPVPVYRGPFGRVQAERLLWRAGFGPRRGEARSLAAKGLDAAVRSLTHPGAERLVGHPPHDDKGHRLAPADAWGHDHLWWLDRMVRTSRPLVERMTLVWHDWFATSNGQVGSQRLMLKQNALFRRRALGSFRELLLDVTHDPAMLIFLSGVENTKDAPNENYGRELMELFTLGAGRGYTERDVREQARALTGWDAEWKDGVGQTNFRYLSKRHDNGVKTIFGKKGRFDWRDSCHLCLEHPSHASFAVRKLWSYFVPVPPDGATQAALEKLYRGGDHEIRPLVDAILRHPALYLGPAMVKPPVVYTAGLLRALGRGIDTSAWVWLNDEAGQRLFYPPNVAGWDDSRWLDTATFRGRWDVAGYALRTTQLDPNKVKAKLPLDAEKLLTRALTSMGSPSLDERTRDILVGFAERALGDAKDDWKKKSYPVMIVNALRQLIAISPAGQVS
;
A
#
# COMPACT_ATOMS: atom_id res chain seq x y z
N MET A 1 27.66 -13.14 -0.83
CA MET A 1 28.04 -11.79 -0.39
C MET A 1 26.93 -11.26 0.51
N PRO A 2 27.19 -10.34 1.46
CA PRO A 2 26.13 -9.67 2.22
C PRO A 2 25.30 -8.76 1.30
N VAL A 3 24.05 -8.45 1.69
CA VAL A 3 23.22 -7.48 0.97
C VAL A 3 23.86 -6.09 1.09
N PRO A 4 24.03 -5.33 -0.01
CA PRO A 4 24.60 -3.99 0.02
C PRO A 4 23.80 -3.04 0.93
N VAL A 5 24.51 -2.16 1.64
CA VAL A 5 23.91 -1.13 2.50
C VAL A 5 24.29 0.26 1.98
N TYR A 6 23.34 1.18 1.91
CA TYR A 6 23.56 2.57 1.53
C TYR A 6 24.53 3.26 2.50
N ARG A 7 25.59 3.90 1.96
CA ARG A 7 26.65 4.56 2.70
C ARG A 7 26.76 6.08 2.44
N GLY A 8 25.85 6.60 1.59
CA GLY A 8 25.81 8.03 1.32
C GLY A 8 25.19 8.84 2.46
N PRO A 9 25.14 10.19 2.32
CA PRO A 9 24.49 11.07 3.28
C PRO A 9 23.01 10.73 3.47
N PHE A 10 22.57 10.56 4.70
CA PHE A 10 21.17 10.34 5.04
C PHE A 10 20.56 11.63 5.60
N GLY A 11 20.20 12.53 4.67
CA GLY A 11 19.57 13.80 4.97
C GLY A 11 18.04 13.77 4.87
N ARG A 12 17.43 14.97 4.89
CA ARG A 12 15.96 15.12 4.81
C ARG A 12 15.36 14.48 3.57
N VAL A 13 16.00 14.59 2.41
CA VAL A 13 15.50 14.01 1.13
C VAL A 13 15.44 12.49 1.21
N GLN A 14 16.50 11.84 1.73
CA GLN A 14 16.56 10.40 1.89
C GLN A 14 15.54 9.92 2.92
N ALA A 15 15.37 10.63 4.03
CA ALA A 15 14.36 10.32 5.04
C ALA A 15 12.94 10.50 4.49
N GLU A 16 12.67 11.52 3.69
CA GLU A 16 11.39 11.73 3.02
C GLU A 16 11.09 10.56 2.06
N ARG A 17 12.08 10.16 1.24
CA ARG A 17 11.96 9.01 0.34
C ARG A 17 11.69 7.71 1.10
N LEU A 18 12.40 7.46 2.20
CA LEU A 18 12.15 6.30 3.05
C LEU A 18 10.71 6.30 3.60
N LEU A 19 10.20 7.44 4.08
CA LEU A 19 8.85 7.55 4.62
C LEU A 19 7.76 7.35 3.56
N TRP A 20 8.02 7.71 2.31
CA TRP A 20 7.10 7.42 1.19
C TRP A 20 7.11 5.94 0.80
N ARG A 21 8.30 5.32 0.72
CA ARG A 21 8.46 3.93 0.31
C ARG A 21 8.01 2.94 1.39
N ALA A 22 8.41 3.19 2.64
CA ALA A 22 8.11 2.34 3.79
C ALA A 22 6.83 2.73 4.55
N GLY A 23 6.09 3.73 4.07
CA GLY A 23 4.88 4.22 4.75
C GLY A 23 3.98 5.02 3.82
N PHE A 24 3.51 6.16 4.32
CA PHE A 24 2.53 7.04 3.66
C PHE A 24 3.04 8.49 3.61
N GLY A 25 4.33 8.69 3.42
CA GLY A 25 4.94 10.00 3.43
C GLY A 25 5.05 10.64 4.82
N PRO A 26 5.80 11.73 4.95
CA PRO A 26 6.06 12.39 6.22
C PRO A 26 4.89 13.26 6.69
N ARG A 27 4.68 13.29 8.01
CA ARG A 27 4.01 14.43 8.65
C ARG A 27 4.94 15.63 8.70
N ARG A 28 4.40 16.80 9.00
CA ARG A 28 5.18 18.03 9.13
C ARG A 28 6.34 17.84 10.12
N GLY A 29 7.58 18.05 9.65
CA GLY A 29 8.79 17.90 10.44
C GLY A 29 9.33 16.46 10.60
N GLU A 30 8.55 15.42 10.27
CA GLU A 30 8.91 14.01 10.49
C GLU A 30 10.15 13.58 9.69
N ALA A 31 10.29 14.01 8.43
CA ALA A 31 11.47 13.69 7.62
C ALA A 31 12.77 14.28 8.21
N ARG A 32 12.71 15.49 8.76
CA ARG A 32 13.87 16.11 9.43
C ARG A 32 14.23 15.36 10.70
N SER A 33 13.24 15.03 11.52
CA SER A 33 13.44 14.25 12.75
C SER A 33 13.99 12.85 12.47
N LEU A 34 13.56 12.22 11.38
CA LEU A 34 14.04 10.90 10.98
C LEU A 34 15.49 10.98 10.43
N ALA A 35 15.80 12.00 9.64
CA ALA A 35 17.14 12.24 9.13
C ALA A 35 18.18 12.40 10.26
N ALA A 36 17.82 13.11 11.32
CA ALA A 36 18.68 13.31 12.48
C ALA A 36 19.06 12.01 13.21
N LYS A 37 18.30 10.92 13.03
CA LYS A 37 18.61 9.60 13.62
C LYS A 37 19.69 8.83 12.84
N GLY A 38 19.94 9.19 11.58
CA GLY A 38 20.74 8.40 10.64
C GLY A 38 19.99 7.17 10.12
N LEU A 39 20.52 6.56 9.06
CA LEU A 39 19.87 5.46 8.32
C LEU A 39 19.49 4.27 9.22
N ASP A 40 20.45 3.79 10.01
CA ASP A 40 20.26 2.57 10.82
C ASP A 40 19.14 2.70 11.85
N ALA A 41 19.14 3.80 12.60
CA ALA A 41 18.09 4.05 13.58
C ALA A 41 16.75 4.39 12.92
N ALA A 42 16.75 5.06 11.76
CA ALA A 42 15.56 5.35 10.98
C ALA A 42 14.87 4.06 10.53
N VAL A 43 15.60 3.15 9.86
CA VAL A 43 15.05 1.87 9.40
C VAL A 43 14.61 1.01 10.58
N ARG A 44 15.43 0.91 11.64
CA ARG A 44 15.05 0.17 12.87
C ARG A 44 13.76 0.69 13.50
N SER A 45 13.54 2.01 13.51
CA SER A 45 12.31 2.59 14.09
C SER A 45 11.05 2.22 13.29
N LEU A 46 11.19 1.88 12.01
CA LEU A 46 10.10 1.41 11.14
C LEU A 46 9.90 -0.11 11.24
N THR A 47 10.99 -0.88 11.23
CA THR A 47 10.95 -2.35 11.24
C THR A 47 10.69 -2.93 12.63
N HIS A 48 11.00 -2.19 13.70
CA HIS A 48 10.76 -2.56 15.10
C HIS A 48 9.98 -1.45 15.83
N PRO A 49 8.76 -1.14 15.37
CA PRO A 49 7.99 -0.07 16.00
C PRO A 49 7.48 -0.48 17.38
N GLY A 50 7.31 0.50 18.26
CA GLY A 50 6.63 0.32 19.55
C GLY A 50 5.13 0.04 19.42
N ALA A 51 4.39 0.16 20.51
CA ALA A 51 2.93 0.02 20.51
C ALA A 51 2.26 1.01 19.53
N GLU A 52 1.18 0.57 18.89
CA GLU A 52 0.44 1.44 17.98
C GLU A 52 -0.25 2.60 18.71
N ARG A 53 -0.15 3.77 18.12
CA ARG A 53 -0.93 4.96 18.47
C ARG A 53 -1.49 5.58 17.20
N LEU A 54 -2.75 5.99 17.23
CA LEU A 54 -3.41 6.74 16.18
C LEU A 54 -3.37 8.23 16.56
N VAL A 55 -2.63 9.03 15.78
CA VAL A 55 -2.39 10.46 16.04
C VAL A 55 -3.50 11.29 15.43
N GLY A 56 -4.04 12.27 16.16
CA GLY A 56 -5.09 13.17 15.70
C GLY A 56 -6.50 12.69 16.04
N HIS A 57 -7.50 13.37 15.49
CA HIS A 57 -8.91 13.09 15.76
C HIS A 57 -9.38 11.78 15.09
N PRO A 58 -10.30 11.03 15.73
CA PRO A 58 -10.95 9.88 15.10
C PRO A 58 -11.70 10.28 13.81
N PRO A 59 -11.83 9.34 12.85
CA PRO A 59 -12.58 9.60 11.62
C PRO A 59 -14.09 9.69 11.87
N HIS A 60 -14.77 10.41 11.00
CA HIS A 60 -16.22 10.49 11.00
C HIS A 60 -16.78 10.59 9.56
N ASP A 61 -18.06 10.32 9.40
CA ASP A 61 -18.79 10.50 8.16
C ASP A 61 -19.17 11.98 7.90
N ASP A 62 -19.89 12.23 6.81
CA ASP A 62 -20.34 13.57 6.41
C ASP A 62 -21.29 14.24 7.43
N LYS A 63 -21.88 13.46 8.32
CA LYS A 63 -22.79 13.93 9.38
C LYS A 63 -22.11 14.06 10.75
N GLY A 64 -20.80 13.79 10.80
CA GLY A 64 -20.04 13.78 12.06
C GLY A 64 -20.21 12.50 12.91
N HIS A 65 -20.86 11.46 12.39
CA HIS A 65 -21.02 10.20 13.11
C HIS A 65 -19.75 9.34 13.02
N ARG A 66 -19.55 8.50 14.02
CA ARG A 66 -18.49 7.49 14.00
C ARG A 66 -18.66 6.51 12.83
N LEU A 67 -17.57 6.08 12.25
CA LEU A 67 -17.60 5.08 11.19
C LEU A 67 -18.12 3.74 11.70
N ALA A 68 -18.90 3.05 10.86
CA ALA A 68 -19.36 1.68 11.03
C ALA A 68 -18.77 0.78 9.92
N PRO A 69 -17.46 0.44 10.00
CA PRO A 69 -16.73 -0.16 8.87
C PRO A 69 -17.22 -1.56 8.49
N ALA A 70 -17.89 -2.28 9.41
CA ALA A 70 -18.42 -3.60 9.13
C ALA A 70 -19.80 -3.59 8.46
N ASP A 71 -20.52 -2.46 8.52
CA ASP A 71 -21.95 -2.44 8.25
C ASP A 71 -22.39 -1.34 7.26
N ALA A 72 -21.65 -0.20 7.19
CA ALA A 72 -21.99 0.91 6.31
C ALA A 72 -21.12 0.94 5.05
N TRP A 73 -21.72 1.22 3.90
CA TRP A 73 -21.04 1.29 2.61
C TRP A 73 -19.86 2.29 2.64
N GLY A 74 -18.69 1.84 2.22
CA GLY A 74 -17.47 2.65 2.12
C GLY A 74 -16.79 2.96 3.44
N HIS A 75 -17.43 2.67 4.59
CA HIS A 75 -16.83 2.93 5.90
C HIS A 75 -15.63 2.03 6.20
N ASP A 76 -15.53 0.86 5.59
CA ASP A 76 -14.35 -0.01 5.57
C ASP A 76 -13.15 0.71 4.94
N HIS A 77 -13.33 1.28 3.74
CA HIS A 77 -12.31 2.08 3.06
C HIS A 77 -11.86 3.27 3.91
N LEU A 78 -12.81 4.06 4.41
CA LEU A 78 -12.53 5.24 5.25
C LEU A 78 -11.78 4.87 6.52
N TRP A 79 -12.18 3.78 7.18
CA TRP A 79 -11.54 3.28 8.38
C TRP A 79 -10.08 2.88 8.13
N TRP A 80 -9.79 2.20 7.01
CA TRP A 80 -8.42 1.81 6.71
C TRP A 80 -7.57 2.98 6.21
N LEU A 81 -8.13 3.87 5.42
CA LEU A 81 -7.46 5.12 5.02
C LEU A 81 -7.13 5.98 6.27
N ASP A 82 -8.04 6.08 7.24
CA ASP A 82 -7.76 6.74 8.53
C ASP A 82 -6.55 6.14 9.26
N ARG A 83 -6.46 4.82 9.30
CA ARG A 83 -5.30 4.14 9.89
C ARG A 83 -4.01 4.51 9.16
N MET A 84 -4.00 4.55 7.82
CA MET A 84 -2.84 4.98 7.03
C MET A 84 -2.43 6.42 7.36
N VAL A 85 -3.39 7.31 7.55
CA VAL A 85 -3.15 8.72 7.93
C VAL A 85 -2.63 8.83 9.35
N ARG A 86 -3.21 8.12 10.32
CA ARG A 86 -3.01 8.35 11.75
C ARG A 86 -2.00 7.45 12.43
N THR A 87 -1.66 6.29 11.85
CA THR A 87 -0.79 5.31 12.49
C THR A 87 0.58 5.86 12.89
N SER A 88 1.08 5.45 14.05
CA SER A 88 2.47 5.59 14.48
C SER A 88 3.37 4.45 13.97
N ARG A 89 2.79 3.45 13.27
CA ARG A 89 3.47 2.27 12.74
C ARG A 89 3.33 2.18 11.20
N PRO A 90 3.84 3.18 10.46
CA PRO A 90 3.53 3.32 9.03
C PRO A 90 3.96 2.11 8.19
N LEU A 91 5.09 1.46 8.49
CA LEU A 91 5.54 0.29 7.78
C LEU A 91 4.60 -0.92 7.99
N VAL A 92 4.04 -1.09 9.18
CA VAL A 92 3.07 -2.18 9.44
C VAL A 92 1.82 -1.99 8.58
N GLU A 93 1.26 -0.78 8.50
CA GLU A 93 0.11 -0.50 7.62
C GLU A 93 0.49 -0.55 6.13
N ARG A 94 1.73 -0.15 5.77
CA ARG A 94 2.23 -0.31 4.39
C ARG A 94 2.33 -1.78 3.99
N MET A 95 2.86 -2.63 4.87
CA MET A 95 2.91 -4.08 4.65
C MET A 95 1.52 -4.72 4.63
N THR A 96 0.57 -4.21 5.42
CA THR A 96 -0.84 -4.63 5.33
C THR A 96 -1.42 -4.37 3.93
N LEU A 97 -1.09 -3.22 3.34
CA LEU A 97 -1.49 -2.90 1.96
C LEU A 97 -0.78 -3.80 0.94
N VAL A 98 0.52 -4.08 1.14
CA VAL A 98 1.29 -5.03 0.32
C VAL A 98 0.65 -6.42 0.33
N TRP A 99 0.29 -6.93 1.51
CA TRP A 99 -0.34 -8.25 1.62
C TRP A 99 -1.75 -8.27 1.03
N HIS A 100 -2.50 -7.18 1.14
CA HIS A 100 -3.81 -7.09 0.49
C HIS A 100 -3.73 -7.02 -1.05
N ASP A 101 -2.65 -6.50 -1.59
CA ASP A 101 -2.37 -6.55 -3.03
C ASP A 101 -1.78 -7.91 -3.47
N TRP A 102 -0.91 -8.50 -2.65
CA TRP A 102 -0.28 -9.80 -2.93
C TRP A 102 -1.28 -10.95 -2.92
N PHE A 103 -2.16 -10.99 -1.92
CA PHE A 103 -3.25 -11.95 -1.73
C PHE A 103 -4.60 -11.29 -2.04
N ALA A 104 -4.68 -10.69 -3.23
CA ALA A 104 -5.80 -9.87 -3.60
C ALA A 104 -7.13 -10.60 -3.43
N THR A 105 -8.01 -9.97 -2.67
CA THR A 105 -9.36 -10.47 -2.35
C THR A 105 -10.32 -9.30 -2.45
N SER A 106 -11.36 -9.42 -3.29
CA SER A 106 -12.29 -8.32 -3.56
C SER A 106 -13.61 -8.47 -2.83
N ASN A 107 -14.01 -7.44 -2.09
CA ASN A 107 -15.32 -7.40 -1.44
C ASN A 107 -16.48 -7.41 -2.44
N GLY A 108 -16.23 -7.08 -3.71
CA GLY A 108 -17.22 -7.21 -4.78
C GLY A 108 -17.71 -8.65 -4.98
N GLN A 109 -16.85 -9.65 -4.69
CA GLN A 109 -17.20 -11.08 -4.76
C GLN A 109 -17.45 -11.67 -3.37
N VAL A 110 -16.73 -11.23 -2.33
CA VAL A 110 -16.90 -11.73 -0.96
C VAL A 110 -18.24 -11.29 -0.37
N GLY A 111 -18.70 -10.07 -0.69
CA GLY A 111 -19.98 -9.53 -0.24
C GLY A 111 -20.07 -9.30 1.28
N SER A 112 -18.93 -9.19 1.99
CA SER A 112 -18.90 -9.06 3.45
C SER A 112 -17.75 -8.18 3.93
N GLN A 113 -18.05 -6.90 4.22
CA GLN A 113 -17.08 -5.98 4.84
C GLN A 113 -16.48 -6.57 6.12
N ARG A 114 -17.28 -7.30 6.91
CA ARG A 114 -16.84 -7.95 8.15
C ARG A 114 -15.75 -8.99 7.92
N LEU A 115 -15.85 -9.81 6.89
CA LEU A 115 -14.83 -10.79 6.53
C LEU A 115 -13.58 -10.09 5.98
N MET A 116 -13.74 -9.08 5.13
CA MET A 116 -12.63 -8.28 4.61
C MET A 116 -11.85 -7.58 5.73
N LEU A 117 -12.52 -7.04 6.73
CA LEU A 117 -11.88 -6.43 7.90
C LEU A 117 -11.13 -7.46 8.75
N LYS A 118 -11.64 -8.69 8.89
CA LYS A 118 -10.92 -9.80 9.57
C LYS A 118 -9.64 -10.17 8.81
N GLN A 119 -9.71 -10.30 7.50
CA GLN A 119 -8.55 -10.54 6.66
C GLN A 119 -7.53 -9.39 6.75
N ASN A 120 -7.98 -8.14 6.72
CA ASN A 120 -7.11 -6.97 6.92
C ASN A 120 -6.40 -7.00 8.29
N ALA A 121 -7.12 -7.41 9.34
CA ALA A 121 -6.53 -7.60 10.67
C ALA A 121 -5.50 -8.75 10.70
N LEU A 122 -5.73 -9.83 9.93
CA LEU A 122 -4.77 -10.91 9.73
C LEU A 122 -3.49 -10.38 9.08
N PHE A 123 -3.59 -9.68 7.96
CA PHE A 123 -2.45 -9.07 7.26
C PHE A 123 -1.65 -8.15 8.18
N ARG A 124 -2.31 -7.36 9.02
CA ARG A 124 -1.66 -6.47 9.98
C ARG A 124 -0.90 -7.22 11.07
N ARG A 125 -1.48 -8.30 11.60
CA ARG A 125 -0.78 -9.15 12.59
C ARG A 125 0.46 -9.81 12.01
N ARG A 126 0.39 -10.26 10.74
CA ARG A 126 1.47 -10.94 10.01
C ARG A 126 2.38 -9.99 9.22
N ALA A 127 2.17 -8.68 9.31
CA ALA A 127 2.78 -7.68 8.45
C ALA A 127 4.31 -7.81 8.27
N LEU A 128 5.04 -8.08 9.33
CA LEU A 128 6.51 -8.25 9.37
C LEU A 128 6.94 -9.57 10.01
N GLY A 129 6.05 -10.56 10.07
CA GLY A 129 6.30 -11.89 10.62
C GLY A 129 6.74 -12.90 9.57
N SER A 130 6.45 -14.18 9.82
CA SER A 130 6.76 -15.28 8.91
C SER A 130 5.80 -15.32 7.71
N PHE A 131 6.36 -15.39 6.50
CA PHE A 131 5.57 -15.62 5.28
C PHE A 131 4.90 -16.99 5.28
N ARG A 132 5.54 -18.00 5.89
CA ARG A 132 4.95 -19.34 6.09
C ARG A 132 3.64 -19.24 6.86
N GLU A 133 3.67 -18.58 8.02
CA GLU A 133 2.49 -18.39 8.86
C GLU A 133 1.41 -17.55 8.17
N LEU A 134 1.83 -16.52 7.43
CA LEU A 134 0.91 -15.71 6.64
C LEU A 134 0.21 -16.53 5.57
N LEU A 135 0.96 -17.36 4.81
CA LEU A 135 0.42 -18.20 3.75
C LEU A 135 -0.59 -19.21 4.30
N LEU A 136 -0.25 -19.87 5.42
CA LEU A 136 -1.16 -20.80 6.10
C LEU A 136 -2.43 -20.09 6.56
N ASP A 137 -2.30 -18.94 7.23
CA ASP A 137 -3.45 -18.16 7.72
C ASP A 137 -4.37 -17.70 6.57
N VAL A 138 -3.81 -17.24 5.44
CA VAL A 138 -4.58 -16.81 4.27
C VAL A 138 -5.27 -17.98 3.57
N THR A 139 -4.64 -19.15 3.52
CA THR A 139 -5.19 -20.35 2.87
C THR A 139 -6.52 -20.80 3.48
N HIS A 140 -6.73 -20.56 4.77
CA HIS A 140 -8.00 -20.85 5.43
C HIS A 140 -8.79 -19.60 5.86
N ASP A 141 -8.39 -18.42 5.37
CA ASP A 141 -9.15 -17.20 5.64
C ASP A 141 -10.53 -17.22 4.96
N PRO A 142 -11.62 -16.91 5.67
CA PRO A 142 -12.96 -16.96 5.12
C PRO A 142 -13.17 -16.12 3.87
N ALA A 143 -12.61 -14.90 3.79
CA ALA A 143 -12.77 -14.05 2.62
C ALA A 143 -12.05 -14.67 1.41
N MET A 144 -10.86 -15.24 1.60
CA MET A 144 -10.11 -15.95 0.56
C MET A 144 -10.83 -17.22 0.11
N LEU A 145 -11.39 -18.01 1.04
CA LEU A 145 -12.15 -19.22 0.73
C LEU A 145 -13.39 -18.93 -0.13
N ILE A 146 -14.05 -17.78 0.09
CA ILE A 146 -15.15 -17.34 -0.79
C ILE A 146 -14.59 -16.90 -2.14
N PHE A 147 -13.60 -16.00 -2.12
CA PHE A 147 -13.10 -15.33 -3.32
C PHE A 147 -12.53 -16.30 -4.36
N LEU A 148 -11.84 -17.35 -3.93
CA LEU A 148 -11.24 -18.37 -4.79
C LEU A 148 -11.97 -19.73 -4.75
N SER A 149 -13.26 -19.74 -4.39
CA SER A 149 -14.12 -20.94 -4.41
C SER A 149 -13.59 -22.12 -3.56
N GLY A 150 -12.84 -21.82 -2.49
CA GLY A 150 -12.27 -22.87 -1.63
C GLY A 150 -13.32 -23.70 -0.91
N VAL A 151 -14.49 -23.12 -0.57
CA VAL A 151 -15.64 -23.85 0.02
C VAL A 151 -16.32 -24.78 -0.97
N GLU A 152 -16.21 -24.49 -2.27
CA GLU A 152 -16.76 -25.29 -3.36
C GLU A 152 -15.82 -26.42 -3.80
N ASN A 153 -14.54 -26.34 -3.36
CA ASN A 153 -13.53 -27.33 -3.66
C ASN A 153 -13.71 -28.58 -2.80
N THR A 154 -14.33 -29.62 -3.34
CA THR A 154 -14.62 -30.88 -2.66
C THR A 154 -13.90 -32.05 -3.30
N LYS A 155 -13.77 -33.19 -2.56
CA LYS A 155 -13.16 -34.41 -3.09
C LYS A 155 -13.86 -34.97 -4.32
N ASP A 156 -15.18 -34.74 -4.44
CA ASP A 156 -15.99 -35.24 -5.55
C ASP A 156 -16.03 -34.29 -6.74
N ALA A 157 -15.68 -33.01 -6.52
CA ALA A 157 -15.58 -31.96 -7.53
C ALA A 157 -14.40 -31.01 -7.19
N PRO A 158 -13.14 -31.42 -7.41
CA PRO A 158 -11.98 -30.55 -7.16
C PRO A 158 -12.02 -29.31 -8.04
N ASN A 159 -11.83 -28.13 -7.41
CA ASN A 159 -11.78 -26.83 -8.06
C ASN A 159 -10.32 -26.32 -8.07
N GLU A 160 -9.79 -26.04 -9.25
CA GLU A 160 -8.39 -25.67 -9.47
C GLU A 160 -8.08 -24.21 -9.09
N ASN A 161 -9.08 -23.35 -8.91
CA ASN A 161 -8.92 -21.91 -8.81
C ASN A 161 -7.89 -21.53 -7.72
N TYR A 162 -8.13 -21.92 -6.48
CA TYR A 162 -7.20 -21.62 -5.40
C TYR A 162 -5.83 -22.28 -5.59
N GLY A 163 -5.79 -23.54 -6.07
CA GLY A 163 -4.54 -24.26 -6.33
C GLY A 163 -3.66 -23.58 -7.36
N ARG A 164 -4.25 -23.04 -8.41
CA ARG A 164 -3.57 -22.28 -9.44
C ARG A 164 -3.00 -20.99 -8.88
N GLU A 165 -3.82 -20.18 -8.21
CA GLU A 165 -3.40 -18.89 -7.66
C GLU A 165 -2.34 -19.03 -6.55
N LEU A 166 -2.43 -20.09 -5.75
CA LEU A 166 -1.41 -20.43 -4.75
C LEU A 166 -0.02 -20.56 -5.40
N MET A 167 0.06 -21.20 -6.55
CA MET A 167 1.34 -21.35 -7.28
C MET A 167 1.68 -20.11 -8.11
N GLU A 168 0.76 -19.60 -8.91
CA GLU A 168 1.04 -18.55 -9.90
C GLU A 168 1.26 -17.19 -9.28
N LEU A 169 0.37 -16.76 -8.38
CA LEU A 169 0.39 -15.40 -7.87
C LEU A 169 0.96 -15.28 -6.45
N PHE A 170 0.84 -16.34 -5.64
CA PHE A 170 1.18 -16.23 -4.23
C PHE A 170 2.59 -16.77 -3.90
N THR A 171 3.07 -17.81 -4.62
CA THR A 171 4.30 -18.50 -4.19
C THR A 171 5.38 -18.72 -5.22
N LEU A 172 5.09 -19.06 -6.47
CA LEU A 172 6.12 -19.51 -7.45
C LEU A 172 6.28 -18.55 -8.63
N GLY A 173 5.20 -17.95 -9.08
CA GLY A 173 5.11 -17.18 -10.32
C GLY A 173 4.64 -18.04 -11.49
N ALA A 174 3.91 -17.44 -12.43
CA ALA A 174 3.33 -18.12 -13.59
C ALA A 174 4.38 -18.85 -14.42
N GLY A 175 4.12 -20.12 -14.78
CA GLY A 175 4.99 -20.94 -15.62
C GLY A 175 6.33 -21.33 -15.01
N ARG A 176 6.51 -21.24 -13.68
CA ARG A 176 7.81 -21.43 -13.02
C ARG A 176 7.95 -22.76 -12.28
N GLY A 177 8.14 -23.83 -13.06
CA GLY A 177 8.55 -25.14 -12.52
C GLY A 177 7.42 -25.99 -11.97
N TYR A 178 6.19 -25.76 -12.38
CA TYR A 178 5.02 -26.62 -12.12
C TYR A 178 4.28 -26.90 -13.44
N THR A 179 3.40 -27.89 -13.42
CA THR A 179 2.62 -28.36 -14.56
C THR A 179 1.11 -28.28 -14.24
N GLU A 180 0.26 -28.37 -15.27
CA GLU A 180 -1.20 -28.48 -15.09
C GLU A 180 -1.59 -29.71 -14.23
N ARG A 181 -0.77 -30.76 -14.21
CA ARG A 181 -0.96 -31.88 -13.30
C ARG A 181 -0.75 -31.45 -11.84
N ASP A 182 0.27 -30.66 -11.56
CA ASP A 182 0.50 -30.14 -10.20
C ASP A 182 -0.65 -29.25 -9.76
N VAL A 183 -1.24 -28.45 -10.67
CA VAL A 183 -2.44 -27.63 -10.37
C VAL A 183 -3.60 -28.52 -9.91
N ARG A 184 -3.91 -29.59 -10.66
CA ARG A 184 -4.97 -30.54 -10.30
C ARG A 184 -4.70 -31.25 -8.97
N GLU A 185 -3.48 -31.65 -8.73
CA GLU A 185 -3.09 -32.34 -7.49
C GLU A 185 -3.12 -31.38 -6.27
N GLN A 186 -2.75 -30.10 -6.49
CA GLN A 186 -2.91 -29.03 -5.49
C GLN A 186 -4.40 -28.81 -5.17
N ALA A 187 -5.27 -28.75 -6.19
CA ALA A 187 -6.72 -28.61 -5.98
C ALA A 187 -7.26 -29.72 -5.08
N ARG A 188 -6.84 -30.98 -5.31
CA ARG A 188 -7.20 -32.14 -4.47
C ARG A 188 -6.69 -32.00 -3.03
N ALA A 189 -5.46 -31.51 -2.84
CA ALA A 189 -4.88 -31.27 -1.51
C ALA A 189 -5.62 -30.17 -0.73
N LEU A 190 -6.16 -29.17 -1.43
CA LEU A 190 -6.86 -28.03 -0.86
C LEU A 190 -8.35 -28.28 -0.61
N THR A 191 -8.89 -29.48 -0.91
CA THR A 191 -10.26 -29.86 -0.60
C THR A 191 -10.51 -29.98 0.91
N GLY A 192 -11.75 -29.87 1.35
CA GLY A 192 -12.16 -30.14 2.73
C GLY A 192 -12.81 -28.97 3.47
N TRP A 193 -12.76 -27.78 2.92
CA TRP A 193 -13.39 -26.60 3.52
C TRP A 193 -14.92 -26.61 3.33
N ASP A 194 -15.63 -26.05 4.32
CA ASP A 194 -17.07 -25.97 4.38
C ASP A 194 -17.49 -24.67 5.04
N ALA A 195 -18.68 -24.19 4.67
CA ALA A 195 -19.32 -23.05 5.30
C ALA A 195 -20.84 -23.24 5.30
N GLU A 196 -21.52 -22.57 6.21
CA GLU A 196 -22.97 -22.53 6.31
C GLU A 196 -23.51 -21.23 5.74
N TRP A 197 -24.55 -21.32 4.93
CA TRP A 197 -25.27 -20.13 4.48
C TRP A 197 -26.26 -19.68 5.57
N LYS A 198 -26.24 -18.38 5.88
CA LYS A 198 -27.20 -17.76 6.79
C LYS A 198 -27.84 -16.56 6.10
N ASP A 199 -29.16 -16.57 5.98
CA ASP A 199 -29.90 -15.49 5.34
C ASP A 199 -29.61 -14.13 5.97
N GLY A 200 -29.42 -13.13 5.14
CA GLY A 200 -29.04 -11.77 5.54
C GLY A 200 -27.59 -11.60 6.03
N VAL A 201 -26.80 -12.68 6.11
CA VAL A 201 -25.40 -12.64 6.56
C VAL A 201 -24.42 -13.18 5.52
N GLY A 202 -24.85 -14.16 4.72
CA GLY A 202 -24.00 -14.88 3.77
C GLY A 202 -23.33 -16.12 4.38
N GLN A 203 -22.16 -16.49 3.88
CA GLN A 203 -21.40 -17.65 4.38
C GLN A 203 -20.83 -17.41 5.78
N THR A 204 -21.01 -18.38 6.67
CA THR A 204 -20.61 -18.37 8.09
C THR A 204 -20.08 -19.74 8.50
N ASN A 205 -19.60 -19.88 9.74
CA ASN A 205 -19.17 -21.15 10.35
C ASN A 205 -18.18 -21.94 9.48
N PHE A 206 -17.18 -21.22 8.93
CA PHE A 206 -16.11 -21.83 8.14
C PHE A 206 -15.35 -22.85 8.96
N ARG A 207 -15.23 -24.08 8.43
CA ARG A 207 -14.57 -25.21 9.09
C ARG A 207 -13.96 -26.18 8.10
N TYR A 208 -12.95 -26.91 8.53
CA TYR A 208 -12.39 -28.01 7.76
C TYR A 208 -13.10 -29.32 8.15
N LEU A 209 -13.60 -30.04 7.16
CA LEU A 209 -14.27 -31.33 7.31
C LEU A 209 -13.50 -32.43 6.56
N SER A 210 -12.87 -33.35 7.29
CA SER A 210 -12.07 -34.44 6.70
C SER A 210 -12.90 -35.33 5.74
N LYS A 211 -14.19 -35.45 5.93
CA LYS A 211 -15.11 -36.18 5.03
C LYS A 211 -15.24 -35.53 3.64
N ARG A 212 -15.00 -34.24 3.52
CA ARG A 212 -14.98 -33.47 2.25
C ARG A 212 -13.60 -33.42 1.61
N HIS A 213 -12.55 -33.82 2.35
CA HIS A 213 -11.18 -33.83 1.86
C HIS A 213 -10.90 -35.10 1.05
N ASP A 214 -10.10 -34.96 -0.02
CA ASP A 214 -9.54 -36.07 -0.80
C ASP A 214 -8.35 -36.67 -0.05
N ASN A 215 -8.55 -37.82 0.60
CA ASN A 215 -7.51 -38.57 1.33
C ASN A 215 -6.65 -39.49 0.44
N GLY A 216 -6.85 -39.45 -0.89
CA GLY A 216 -6.05 -40.22 -1.85
C GLY A 216 -4.60 -39.75 -1.92
N VAL A 217 -3.74 -40.58 -2.46
CA VAL A 217 -2.35 -40.20 -2.77
C VAL A 217 -2.34 -39.17 -3.90
N LYS A 218 -1.55 -38.12 -3.71
CA LYS A 218 -1.34 -37.04 -4.67
C LYS A 218 0.13 -36.99 -5.07
N THR A 219 0.41 -36.46 -6.25
CA THR A 219 1.79 -36.21 -6.70
C THR A 219 1.92 -34.73 -7.04
N ILE A 220 2.62 -33.99 -6.19
CA ILE A 220 2.83 -32.53 -6.33
C ILE A 220 4.33 -32.27 -6.44
N PHE A 221 4.78 -31.58 -7.48
CA PHE A 221 6.21 -31.32 -7.75
C PHE A 221 7.07 -32.58 -7.68
N GLY A 222 6.55 -33.72 -8.18
CA GLY A 222 7.23 -35.03 -8.14
C GLY A 222 7.21 -35.75 -6.79
N LYS A 223 6.78 -35.11 -5.71
CA LYS A 223 6.63 -35.74 -4.38
C LYS A 223 5.28 -36.44 -4.26
N LYS A 224 5.29 -37.68 -3.74
CA LYS A 224 4.05 -38.48 -3.49
C LYS A 224 3.70 -38.48 -2.02
N GLY A 225 2.42 -38.26 -1.70
CA GLY A 225 1.91 -38.32 -0.33
C GLY A 225 0.38 -38.15 -0.24
N ARG A 226 -0.16 -38.33 0.95
CA ARG A 226 -1.56 -37.99 1.27
C ARG A 226 -1.63 -36.56 1.78
N PHE A 227 -1.32 -35.61 0.89
CA PHE A 227 -1.19 -34.22 1.22
C PHE A 227 -2.53 -33.55 1.52
N ASP A 228 -2.53 -32.74 2.58
CA ASP A 228 -3.63 -31.81 2.91
C ASP A 228 -3.26 -30.36 2.51
N TRP A 229 -4.09 -29.41 2.89
CA TRP A 229 -3.90 -27.98 2.57
C TRP A 229 -2.63 -27.40 3.20
N ARG A 230 -2.18 -27.90 4.36
CA ARG A 230 -0.92 -27.46 5.00
C ARG A 230 0.29 -27.96 4.22
N ASP A 231 0.24 -29.24 3.85
CA ASP A 231 1.28 -29.85 3.01
C ASP A 231 1.36 -29.13 1.66
N SER A 232 0.23 -28.77 1.06
CA SER A 232 0.15 -27.97 -0.16
C SER A 232 0.91 -26.66 -0.04
N CYS A 233 0.72 -25.90 1.03
CA CYS A 233 1.46 -24.66 1.31
C CYS A 233 2.96 -24.94 1.52
N HIS A 234 3.32 -25.94 2.30
CA HIS A 234 4.71 -26.29 2.59
C HIS A 234 5.46 -26.72 1.32
N LEU A 235 4.84 -27.51 0.46
CA LEU A 235 5.40 -27.92 -0.83
C LEU A 235 5.72 -26.71 -1.72
N CYS A 236 4.84 -25.71 -1.75
CA CYS A 236 5.09 -24.46 -2.46
C CYS A 236 6.26 -23.67 -1.86
N LEU A 237 6.37 -23.58 -0.53
CA LEU A 237 7.44 -22.87 0.16
C LEU A 237 8.81 -23.53 -0.04
N GLU A 238 8.84 -24.88 -0.12
CA GLU A 238 10.05 -25.66 -0.37
C GLU A 238 10.47 -25.69 -1.84
N HIS A 239 9.60 -25.27 -2.74
CA HIS A 239 9.89 -25.29 -4.17
C HIS A 239 11.05 -24.34 -4.52
N PRO A 240 12.01 -24.76 -5.39
CA PRO A 240 13.18 -23.93 -5.74
C PRO A 240 12.86 -22.53 -6.24
N SER A 241 11.74 -22.36 -6.94
CA SER A 241 11.29 -21.05 -7.49
C SER A 241 10.75 -20.11 -6.43
N HIS A 242 10.33 -20.60 -5.24
CA HIS A 242 9.64 -19.79 -4.24
C HIS A 242 10.44 -18.57 -3.80
N ALA A 243 11.63 -18.76 -3.27
CA ALA A 243 12.41 -17.66 -2.69
C ALA A 243 12.73 -16.58 -3.74
N SER A 244 13.04 -16.98 -4.98
CA SER A 244 13.35 -16.03 -6.04
C SER A 244 12.09 -15.22 -6.47
N PHE A 245 10.93 -15.83 -6.44
CA PHE A 245 9.67 -15.14 -6.67
C PHE A 245 9.32 -14.17 -5.53
N ALA A 246 9.31 -14.69 -4.29
CA ALA A 246 8.95 -13.92 -3.11
C ALA A 246 9.85 -12.69 -2.91
N VAL A 247 11.17 -12.86 -3.04
CA VAL A 247 12.13 -11.74 -2.92
C VAL A 247 11.89 -10.70 -3.99
N ARG A 248 11.74 -11.10 -5.26
CA ARG A 248 11.53 -10.16 -6.38
C ARG A 248 10.21 -9.41 -6.25
N LYS A 249 9.12 -10.11 -5.91
CA LYS A 249 7.79 -9.50 -5.73
C LYS A 249 7.79 -8.54 -4.52
N LEU A 250 8.40 -8.92 -3.39
CA LEU A 250 8.48 -8.02 -2.24
C LEU A 250 9.37 -6.80 -2.52
N TRP A 251 10.49 -6.98 -3.22
CA TRP A 251 11.37 -5.89 -3.63
C TRP A 251 10.63 -4.84 -4.46
N SER A 252 9.80 -5.25 -5.43
CA SER A 252 9.09 -4.33 -6.34
C SER A 252 8.15 -3.35 -5.62
N TYR A 253 7.66 -3.67 -4.43
CA TYR A 253 6.86 -2.74 -3.63
C TYR A 253 7.64 -1.56 -3.03
N PHE A 254 8.98 -1.62 -3.04
CA PHE A 254 9.86 -0.60 -2.47
C PHE A 254 10.83 0.00 -3.48
N VAL A 255 11.22 -0.74 -4.51
CA VAL A 255 12.22 -0.34 -5.51
C VAL A 255 11.69 -0.68 -6.90
N PRO A 256 11.55 0.32 -7.81
CA PRO A 256 10.86 0.14 -9.09
C PRO A 256 11.69 -0.61 -10.16
N VAL A 257 12.99 -0.81 -9.92
CA VAL A 257 13.87 -1.58 -10.80
C VAL A 257 14.19 -2.92 -10.17
N PRO A 258 14.26 -4.01 -10.93
CA PRO A 258 14.63 -5.32 -10.39
C PRO A 258 16.01 -5.27 -9.69
N PRO A 259 16.24 -6.08 -8.66
CA PRO A 259 17.57 -6.23 -8.08
C PRO A 259 18.51 -6.89 -9.08
N ASP A 260 19.79 -6.52 -9.05
CA ASP A 260 20.82 -7.24 -9.80
C ASP A 260 20.99 -8.69 -9.27
N GLY A 261 21.65 -9.54 -10.06
CA GLY A 261 21.80 -10.97 -9.73
C GLY A 261 22.48 -11.23 -8.39
N ALA A 262 23.46 -10.41 -8.00
CA ALA A 262 24.18 -10.57 -6.73
C ALA A 262 23.29 -10.18 -5.54
N THR A 263 22.58 -9.05 -5.65
CA THR A 263 21.59 -8.58 -4.68
C THR A 263 20.45 -9.59 -4.53
N GLN A 264 19.90 -10.08 -5.66
CA GLN A 264 18.84 -11.09 -5.65
C GLN A 264 19.29 -12.35 -4.88
N ALA A 265 20.45 -12.91 -5.21
CA ALA A 265 20.98 -14.10 -4.56
C ALA A 265 21.25 -13.90 -3.04
N ALA A 266 21.73 -12.71 -2.67
CA ALA A 266 21.97 -12.38 -1.26
C ALA A 266 20.66 -12.29 -0.46
N LEU A 267 19.63 -11.66 -1.03
CA LEU A 267 18.29 -11.54 -0.41
C LEU A 267 17.60 -12.90 -0.32
N GLU A 268 17.71 -13.74 -1.35
CA GLU A 268 17.19 -15.12 -1.32
C GLU A 268 17.84 -15.96 -0.23
N LYS A 269 19.17 -15.84 -0.08
CA LYS A 269 19.91 -16.53 1.00
C LYS A 269 19.42 -16.06 2.37
N LEU A 270 19.24 -14.74 2.54
CA LEU A 270 18.73 -14.16 3.79
C LEU A 270 17.32 -14.70 4.10
N TYR A 271 16.44 -14.73 3.11
CA TYR A 271 15.05 -15.17 3.25
C TYR A 271 14.95 -16.66 3.59
N ARG A 272 15.67 -17.52 2.87
CA ARG A 272 15.70 -18.97 3.17
C ARG A 272 16.35 -19.26 4.53
N GLY A 273 17.47 -18.59 4.84
CA GLY A 273 18.18 -18.80 6.11
C GLY A 273 17.43 -18.32 7.34
N GLY A 274 16.50 -17.38 7.17
CA GLY A 274 15.63 -16.85 8.21
C GLY A 274 14.26 -17.54 8.30
N ASP A 275 14.08 -18.72 7.76
CA ASP A 275 12.81 -19.48 7.73
C ASP A 275 11.62 -18.66 7.22
N HIS A 276 11.84 -17.94 6.13
CA HIS A 276 10.85 -17.09 5.46
C HIS A 276 10.36 -15.89 6.28
N GLU A 277 11.18 -15.41 7.25
CA GLU A 277 10.87 -14.20 8.00
C GLU A 277 10.94 -12.94 7.12
N ILE A 278 9.90 -12.11 7.15
CA ILE A 278 9.75 -10.93 6.32
C ILE A 278 10.53 -9.73 6.86
N ARG A 279 10.60 -9.57 8.17
CA ARG A 279 11.26 -8.41 8.81
C ARG A 279 12.72 -8.24 8.39
N PRO A 280 13.60 -9.28 8.44
CA PRO A 280 14.98 -9.14 8.00
C PRO A 280 15.10 -8.80 6.52
N LEU A 281 14.22 -9.35 5.67
CA LEU A 281 14.18 -9.08 4.25
C LEU A 281 13.81 -7.62 3.96
N VAL A 282 12.74 -7.11 4.59
CA VAL A 282 12.32 -5.70 4.47
C VAL A 282 13.39 -4.76 5.04
N ASP A 283 14.01 -5.07 6.19
CA ASP A 283 15.11 -4.28 6.77
C ASP A 283 16.27 -4.14 5.75
N ALA A 284 16.66 -5.25 5.11
CA ALA A 284 17.72 -5.24 4.09
C ALA A 284 17.33 -4.41 2.85
N ILE A 285 16.10 -4.53 2.36
CA ILE A 285 15.58 -3.74 1.23
C ILE A 285 15.59 -2.24 1.57
N LEU A 286 15.10 -1.86 2.75
CA LEU A 286 15.03 -0.46 3.18
C LEU A 286 16.40 0.19 3.42
N ARG A 287 17.46 -0.61 3.60
CA ARG A 287 18.85 -0.13 3.69
C ARG A 287 19.57 -0.13 2.36
N HIS A 288 19.00 -0.75 1.32
CA HIS A 288 19.70 -0.96 0.07
C HIS A 288 19.93 0.35 -0.71
N PRO A 289 21.11 0.55 -1.37
CA PRO A 289 21.41 1.77 -2.15
C PRO A 289 20.37 2.08 -3.22
N ALA A 290 19.79 1.08 -3.87
CA ALA A 290 18.78 1.24 -4.93
C ALA A 290 17.52 1.99 -4.45
N LEU A 291 17.18 1.92 -3.15
CA LEU A 291 16.07 2.68 -2.61
C LEU A 291 16.36 4.19 -2.64
N TYR A 292 17.61 4.61 -2.42
CA TYR A 292 17.99 6.02 -2.27
C TYR A 292 18.57 6.63 -3.55
N LEU A 293 19.27 5.83 -4.36
CA LEU A 293 19.97 6.26 -5.58
C LEU A 293 19.23 5.86 -6.86
N GLY A 294 18.32 4.92 -6.77
CA GLY A 294 17.53 4.42 -7.90
C GLY A 294 16.46 5.42 -8.37
N PRO A 295 15.73 5.08 -9.43
CA PRO A 295 14.71 5.96 -10.01
C PRO A 295 13.56 6.22 -9.04
N ALA A 296 12.79 7.24 -9.35
CA ALA A 296 11.55 7.55 -8.65
C ALA A 296 10.49 6.47 -8.93
N MET A 297 9.60 6.25 -7.98
CA MET A 297 8.50 5.29 -8.04
C MET A 297 7.17 6.02 -7.90
N VAL A 298 6.19 5.66 -8.71
CA VAL A 298 4.84 6.21 -8.60
C VAL A 298 4.25 5.85 -7.23
N LYS A 299 3.72 6.84 -6.54
CA LYS A 299 3.01 6.61 -5.27
C LYS A 299 1.68 5.91 -5.57
N PRO A 300 1.35 4.78 -4.92
CA PRO A 300 0.00 4.21 -5.01
C PRO A 300 -1.06 5.27 -4.65
N PRO A 301 -2.25 5.28 -5.30
CA PRO A 301 -3.25 6.33 -5.08
C PRO A 301 -3.63 6.55 -3.61
N VAL A 302 -3.88 5.48 -2.85
CA VAL A 302 -4.19 5.63 -1.41
C VAL A 302 -2.99 6.08 -0.59
N VAL A 303 -1.76 5.75 -1.00
CA VAL A 303 -0.53 6.25 -0.37
C VAL A 303 -0.36 7.75 -0.64
N TYR A 304 -0.62 8.18 -1.86
CA TYR A 304 -0.64 9.60 -2.22
C TYR A 304 -1.68 10.38 -1.39
N THR A 305 -2.93 9.89 -1.34
CA THR A 305 -4.01 10.49 -0.56
C THR A 305 -3.66 10.58 0.92
N ALA A 306 -3.26 9.46 1.53
CA ALA A 306 -2.89 9.42 2.94
C ALA A 306 -1.71 10.35 3.25
N GLY A 307 -0.71 10.41 2.39
CA GLY A 307 0.45 11.27 2.55
C GLY A 307 0.13 12.76 2.45
N LEU A 308 -0.75 13.13 1.52
CA LEU A 308 -1.22 14.50 1.40
C LEU A 308 -1.99 14.93 2.66
N LEU A 309 -2.89 14.07 3.16
CA LEU A 309 -3.63 14.33 4.40
C LEU A 309 -2.70 14.43 5.61
N ARG A 310 -1.68 13.57 5.71
CA ARG A 310 -0.64 13.64 6.76
C ARG A 310 0.13 14.96 6.74
N ALA A 311 0.54 15.40 5.55
CA ALA A 311 1.28 16.65 5.37
C ALA A 311 0.45 17.88 5.73
N LEU A 312 -0.86 17.84 5.41
CA LEU A 312 -1.81 18.89 5.73
C LEU A 312 -2.31 18.86 7.19
N GLY A 313 -2.10 17.76 7.92
CA GLY A 313 -2.67 17.54 9.24
C GLY A 313 -4.19 17.35 9.22
N ARG A 314 -4.74 16.89 8.08
CA ARG A 314 -6.16 16.62 7.88
C ARG A 314 -6.50 15.16 8.18
N GLY A 315 -7.60 14.90 8.87
CA GLY A 315 -8.14 13.55 9.11
C GLY A 315 -9.15 13.14 8.04
N ILE A 316 -9.81 12.00 8.27
CA ILE A 316 -10.92 11.50 7.46
C ILE A 316 -12.22 12.09 8.01
N ASP A 317 -12.87 12.93 7.22
CA ASP A 317 -13.98 13.82 7.61
C ASP A 317 -15.18 13.75 6.64
N THR A 318 -15.16 12.82 5.68
CA THR A 318 -16.18 12.72 4.63
C THR A 318 -16.10 11.39 3.91
N SER A 319 -17.23 10.91 3.38
CA SER A 319 -17.34 9.75 2.51
C SER A 319 -16.73 9.96 1.12
N ALA A 320 -16.48 11.20 0.72
CA ALA A 320 -15.89 11.53 -0.58
C ALA A 320 -14.56 10.82 -0.87
N TRP A 321 -13.77 10.48 0.15
CA TRP A 321 -12.49 9.78 -0.02
C TRP A 321 -12.64 8.40 -0.65
N VAL A 322 -13.81 7.75 -0.57
CA VAL A 322 -14.07 6.44 -1.17
C VAL A 322 -13.99 6.54 -2.69
N TRP A 323 -14.82 7.40 -3.28
CA TRP A 323 -14.90 7.53 -4.73
C TRP A 323 -13.74 8.34 -5.33
N LEU A 324 -13.15 9.31 -4.60
CA LEU A 324 -11.93 9.99 -5.02
C LEU A 324 -10.73 9.04 -5.19
N ASN A 325 -10.57 8.07 -4.27
CA ASN A 325 -9.53 7.06 -4.42
C ASN A 325 -9.86 6.03 -5.50
N ASP A 326 -11.13 5.71 -5.71
CA ASP A 326 -11.59 4.84 -6.81
C ASP A 326 -11.26 5.48 -8.16
N GLU A 327 -11.60 6.76 -8.37
CA GLU A 327 -11.25 7.53 -9.57
C GLU A 327 -9.73 7.67 -9.76
N ALA A 328 -8.96 7.78 -8.68
CA ALA A 328 -7.50 7.76 -8.73
C ALA A 328 -6.91 6.38 -9.00
N GLY A 329 -7.74 5.31 -9.12
CA GLY A 329 -7.36 3.97 -9.50
C GLY A 329 -7.10 2.99 -8.37
N GLN A 330 -7.46 3.32 -7.10
CA GLN A 330 -7.26 2.38 -5.99
C GLN A 330 -8.33 2.49 -4.89
N ARG A 331 -9.37 1.67 -4.98
CA ARG A 331 -10.34 1.50 -3.91
C ARG A 331 -9.92 0.36 -2.98
N LEU A 332 -9.69 0.66 -1.70
CA LEU A 332 -9.35 -0.36 -0.69
C LEU A 332 -10.47 -1.41 -0.57
N PHE A 333 -10.09 -2.66 -0.36
CA PHE A 333 -10.96 -3.85 -0.34
C PHE A 333 -11.61 -4.23 -1.68
N TYR A 334 -11.30 -3.53 -2.78
CA TYR A 334 -11.85 -3.79 -4.10
C TYR A 334 -10.74 -3.84 -5.17
N PRO A 335 -9.70 -4.71 -5.01
CA PRO A 335 -8.77 -4.92 -6.11
C PRO A 335 -9.55 -5.41 -7.35
N PRO A 336 -9.14 -5.00 -8.56
CA PRO A 336 -9.91 -5.28 -9.79
C PRO A 336 -9.95 -6.77 -10.16
N ASN A 337 -8.94 -7.53 -9.75
CA ASN A 337 -8.84 -8.97 -9.99
C ASN A 337 -7.89 -9.63 -8.97
N VAL A 338 -7.66 -10.93 -9.11
CA VAL A 338 -6.82 -11.74 -8.23
C VAL A 338 -5.33 -11.39 -8.27
N ALA A 339 -4.86 -10.73 -9.33
CA ALA A 339 -3.48 -10.25 -9.44
C ALA A 339 -3.20 -8.94 -8.69
N GLY A 340 -4.23 -8.30 -8.13
CA GLY A 340 -4.13 -7.02 -7.41
C GLY A 340 -4.38 -5.81 -8.31
N TRP A 341 -3.80 -4.66 -7.93
CA TRP A 341 -3.88 -3.43 -8.70
C TRP A 341 -2.77 -3.35 -9.75
N ASP A 342 -3.10 -2.84 -10.93
CA ASP A 342 -2.14 -2.57 -12.00
C ASP A 342 -1.49 -1.19 -11.77
N ASP A 343 -0.27 -1.19 -11.26
CA ASP A 343 0.50 0.02 -10.94
C ASP A 343 0.91 0.83 -12.19
N SER A 344 0.98 0.20 -13.36
CA SER A 344 1.27 0.87 -14.63
C SER A 344 0.20 1.89 -15.03
N ARG A 345 -1.02 1.74 -14.50
CA ARG A 345 -2.17 2.59 -14.78
C ARG A 345 -2.36 3.75 -13.80
N TRP A 346 -1.52 3.88 -12.80
CA TRP A 346 -1.72 4.89 -11.74
C TRP A 346 -1.45 6.34 -12.18
N LEU A 347 -0.87 6.56 -13.37
CA LEU A 347 -0.66 7.89 -13.96
C LEU A 347 -1.18 7.96 -15.41
N ASP A 348 -2.14 7.13 -15.80
CA ASP A 348 -2.86 7.34 -17.06
C ASP A 348 -3.76 8.60 -16.97
N THR A 349 -4.33 9.01 -18.09
CA THR A 349 -5.14 10.25 -18.16
C THR A 349 -6.31 10.25 -17.18
N ALA A 350 -6.99 9.12 -17.02
CA ALA A 350 -8.17 9.00 -16.15
C ALA A 350 -7.79 9.06 -14.68
N THR A 351 -6.81 8.25 -14.27
CA THR A 351 -6.35 8.18 -12.87
C THR A 351 -5.61 9.44 -12.45
N PHE A 352 -4.90 10.13 -13.37
CA PHE A 352 -4.28 11.42 -13.08
C PHE A 352 -5.34 12.50 -12.80
N ARG A 353 -6.46 12.49 -13.54
CA ARG A 353 -7.61 13.36 -13.21
C ARG A 353 -8.12 13.09 -11.78
N GLY A 354 -8.31 11.82 -11.42
CA GLY A 354 -8.69 11.45 -10.04
C GLY A 354 -7.70 11.97 -8.99
N ARG A 355 -6.38 11.94 -9.27
CA ARG A 355 -5.35 12.51 -8.39
C ARG A 355 -5.44 14.03 -8.29
N TRP A 356 -5.77 14.71 -9.38
CA TRP A 356 -6.07 16.14 -9.38
C TRP A 356 -7.22 16.47 -8.43
N ASP A 357 -8.30 15.69 -8.52
CA ASP A 357 -9.50 15.89 -7.70
C ASP A 357 -9.23 15.57 -6.22
N VAL A 358 -8.45 14.51 -5.92
CA VAL A 358 -7.92 14.23 -4.57
C VAL A 358 -7.17 15.45 -4.02
N ALA A 359 -6.25 16.04 -4.80
CA ALA A 359 -5.48 17.21 -4.35
C ALA A 359 -6.37 18.41 -4.07
N GLY A 360 -7.26 18.76 -5.02
CA GLY A 360 -8.20 19.86 -4.88
C GLY A 360 -9.09 19.70 -3.66
N TYR A 361 -9.60 18.49 -3.45
CA TYR A 361 -10.46 18.19 -2.32
C TYR A 361 -9.70 18.22 -0.98
N ALA A 362 -8.48 17.69 -0.94
CA ALA A 362 -7.63 17.74 0.25
C ALA A 362 -7.29 19.18 0.67
N LEU A 363 -7.04 20.04 -0.30
CA LEU A 363 -6.64 21.43 -0.07
C LEU A 363 -7.81 22.37 0.26
N ARG A 364 -9.05 22.00 -0.09
CA ARG A 364 -10.25 22.84 0.03
C ARG A 364 -10.45 23.42 1.43
N THR A 365 -10.28 22.62 2.47
CA THR A 365 -10.51 23.04 3.87
C THR A 365 -9.45 24.02 4.40
N THR A 366 -8.31 24.11 3.75
CA THR A 366 -7.19 24.98 4.14
C THR A 366 -6.92 26.06 3.08
N GLN A 367 -7.84 26.24 2.13
CA GLN A 367 -7.74 27.29 1.09
C GLN A 367 -7.77 28.67 1.73
N LEU A 368 -6.84 29.51 1.29
CA LEU A 368 -6.79 30.90 1.76
C LEU A 368 -7.89 31.72 1.04
N ASP A 369 -8.65 32.49 1.80
CA ASP A 369 -9.66 33.42 1.28
C ASP A 369 -9.06 34.83 1.18
N PRO A 370 -8.97 35.42 -0.03
CA PRO A 370 -8.43 36.77 -0.21
C PRO A 370 -9.13 37.84 0.64
N ASN A 371 -10.39 37.63 0.98
CA ASN A 371 -11.18 38.59 1.78
C ASN A 371 -10.94 38.42 3.29
N LYS A 372 -10.44 37.27 3.74
CA LYS A 372 -10.24 36.94 5.15
C LYS A 372 -8.79 37.03 5.60
N VAL A 373 -7.83 37.06 4.67
CA VAL A 373 -6.41 37.15 5.01
C VAL A 373 -6.08 38.54 5.54
N LYS A 374 -5.80 38.61 6.86
CA LYS A 374 -5.48 39.86 7.55
C LYS A 374 -4.08 40.40 7.21
N ALA A 375 -3.11 39.52 7.04
CA ALA A 375 -1.73 39.92 6.76
C ALA A 375 -1.50 40.01 5.25
N LYS A 376 -0.96 41.17 4.78
CA LYS A 376 -0.57 41.34 3.39
C LYS A 376 0.54 40.34 3.03
N LEU A 377 0.31 39.51 2.02
CA LEU A 377 1.32 38.59 1.52
C LEU A 377 2.35 39.34 0.67
N PRO A 378 3.62 38.86 0.60
CA PRO A 378 4.65 39.51 -0.20
C PRO A 378 4.33 39.39 -1.69
N LEU A 379 4.71 40.42 -2.46
CA LEU A 379 4.71 40.41 -3.92
C LEU A 379 6.05 39.86 -4.43
N ASP A 380 6.37 38.62 -4.01
CA ASP A 380 7.65 37.95 -4.24
C ASP A 380 7.38 36.47 -4.49
N ALA A 381 7.66 35.99 -5.68
CA ALA A 381 7.35 34.63 -6.13
C ALA A 381 7.99 33.54 -5.27
N GLU A 382 9.28 33.73 -4.90
CA GLU A 382 10.02 32.77 -4.07
C GLU A 382 9.44 32.66 -2.66
N LYS A 383 9.04 33.78 -2.07
CA LYS A 383 8.40 33.79 -0.74
C LYS A 383 7.00 33.15 -0.78
N LEU A 384 6.25 33.35 -1.88
CA LEU A 384 4.94 32.71 -2.06
C LEU A 384 5.12 31.18 -2.25
N LEU A 385 6.08 30.72 -3.03
CA LEU A 385 6.41 29.32 -3.17
C LEU A 385 6.85 28.71 -1.83
N THR A 386 7.71 29.37 -1.10
CA THR A 386 8.15 28.92 0.25
C THR A 386 6.98 28.78 1.20
N ARG A 387 6.02 29.71 1.16
CA ARG A 387 4.79 29.64 1.96
C ARG A 387 3.90 28.47 1.56
N ALA A 388 3.72 28.25 0.26
CA ALA A 388 2.97 27.11 -0.24
C ALA A 388 3.60 25.77 0.21
N LEU A 389 4.91 25.60 0.00
CA LEU A 389 5.68 24.43 0.44
C LEU A 389 5.54 24.19 1.95
N THR A 390 5.74 25.23 2.77
CA THR A 390 5.66 25.14 4.22
C THR A 390 4.28 24.67 4.66
N SER A 391 3.21 25.14 4.02
CA SER A 391 1.84 24.73 4.33
C SER A 391 1.55 23.26 4.02
N MET A 392 2.34 22.65 3.13
CA MET A 392 2.23 21.25 2.68
C MET A 392 3.29 20.33 3.31
N GLY A 393 3.91 20.73 4.43
CA GLY A 393 4.92 19.93 5.11
C GLY A 393 6.34 20.02 4.49
N SER A 394 6.56 20.97 3.60
CA SER A 394 7.82 21.26 2.92
C SER A 394 8.33 20.07 2.08
N PRO A 395 7.58 19.54 1.11
CA PRO A 395 8.05 18.49 0.24
C PRO A 395 9.30 18.92 -0.53
N SER A 396 10.15 17.95 -0.85
CA SER A 396 11.31 18.19 -1.71
C SER A 396 10.87 18.37 -3.15
N LEU A 397 11.36 19.42 -3.82
CA LEU A 397 11.20 19.64 -5.25
C LEU A 397 12.56 19.54 -5.94
N ASP A 398 12.55 18.99 -7.16
CA ASP A 398 13.69 19.16 -8.07
C ASP A 398 13.77 20.60 -8.59
N GLU A 399 14.94 21.00 -9.09
CA GLU A 399 15.22 22.36 -9.56
C GLU A 399 14.27 22.78 -10.68
N ARG A 400 14.06 21.92 -11.67
CA ARG A 400 13.16 22.20 -12.81
C ARG A 400 11.72 22.46 -12.36
N THR A 401 11.20 21.64 -11.45
CA THR A 401 9.84 21.83 -10.90
C THR A 401 9.77 23.15 -10.13
N ARG A 402 10.80 23.48 -9.34
CA ARG A 402 10.88 24.73 -8.61
C ARG A 402 10.85 25.94 -9.54
N ASP A 403 11.68 25.96 -10.58
CA ASP A 403 11.77 27.07 -11.55
C ASP A 403 10.44 27.30 -12.29
N ILE A 404 9.74 26.20 -12.67
CA ILE A 404 8.43 26.30 -13.30
C ILE A 404 7.41 26.96 -12.35
N LEU A 405 7.40 26.57 -11.08
CA LEU A 405 6.49 27.12 -10.08
C LEU A 405 6.78 28.59 -9.75
N VAL A 406 8.05 28.97 -9.67
CA VAL A 406 8.47 30.37 -9.49
C VAL A 406 8.05 31.19 -10.70
N GLY A 407 8.38 30.74 -11.92
CA GLY A 407 7.98 31.44 -13.15
C GLY A 407 6.46 31.58 -13.33
N PHE A 408 5.68 30.61 -12.85
CA PHE A 408 4.22 30.76 -12.78
C PHE A 408 3.83 31.91 -11.83
N ALA A 409 4.41 31.95 -10.63
CA ALA A 409 4.09 32.97 -9.64
C ALA A 409 4.53 34.37 -10.10
N GLU A 410 5.69 34.50 -10.75
CA GLU A 410 6.17 35.76 -11.32
C GLU A 410 5.23 36.31 -12.38
N ARG A 411 4.83 35.49 -13.36
CA ARG A 411 3.87 35.89 -14.41
C ARG A 411 2.54 36.36 -13.79
N ALA A 412 2.01 35.61 -12.83
CA ALA A 412 0.75 35.95 -12.17
C ALA A 412 0.86 37.25 -11.33
N LEU A 413 2.03 37.51 -10.69
CA LEU A 413 2.29 38.78 -9.99
C LEU A 413 2.44 39.97 -10.95
N GLY A 414 2.97 39.76 -12.15
CA GLY A 414 3.10 40.78 -13.18
C GLY A 414 1.76 41.42 -13.58
N ASP A 415 0.64 40.69 -13.42
CA ASP A 415 -0.71 41.16 -13.67
C ASP A 415 -1.34 41.90 -12.47
N ALA A 416 -0.67 41.96 -11.31
CA ALA A 416 -1.15 42.58 -10.09
C ALA A 416 -0.90 44.11 -10.09
N LYS A 417 -1.53 44.84 -11.01
CA LYS A 417 -1.25 46.29 -11.25
C LYS A 417 -2.06 47.22 -10.33
N ASP A 418 -3.29 46.86 -9.97
CA ASP A 418 -4.15 47.62 -9.08
C ASP A 418 -4.12 47.13 -7.62
N ASP A 419 -4.68 47.93 -6.69
CA ASP A 419 -4.62 47.63 -5.25
C ASP A 419 -5.37 46.33 -4.87
N TRP A 420 -6.49 46.05 -5.55
CA TRP A 420 -7.24 44.82 -5.32
C TRP A 420 -6.42 43.59 -5.72
N LYS A 421 -5.79 43.62 -6.91
CA LYS A 421 -4.94 42.56 -7.40
C LYS A 421 -3.70 42.39 -6.53
N LYS A 422 -3.02 43.47 -6.13
CA LYS A 422 -1.88 43.41 -5.20
C LYS A 422 -2.25 42.77 -3.85
N LYS A 423 -3.48 42.86 -3.40
CA LYS A 423 -3.99 42.22 -2.18
C LYS A 423 -4.37 40.78 -2.42
N SER A 424 -5.10 40.49 -3.50
CA SER A 424 -5.77 39.19 -3.73
C SER A 424 -4.91 38.17 -4.46
N TYR A 425 -4.12 38.59 -5.46
CA TYR A 425 -3.32 37.68 -6.29
C TYR A 425 -2.30 36.87 -5.49
N PRO A 426 -1.52 37.41 -4.53
CA PRO A 426 -0.61 36.60 -3.74
C PRO A 426 -1.30 35.45 -2.99
N VAL A 427 -2.54 35.66 -2.54
CA VAL A 427 -3.35 34.64 -1.87
C VAL A 427 -3.80 33.57 -2.84
N MET A 428 -4.28 33.99 -4.03
CA MET A 428 -4.70 33.06 -5.09
C MET A 428 -3.50 32.27 -5.63
N ILE A 429 -2.33 32.90 -5.79
CA ILE A 429 -1.08 32.26 -6.22
C ILE A 429 -0.66 31.18 -5.21
N VAL A 430 -0.70 31.45 -3.90
CA VAL A 430 -0.39 30.42 -2.89
C VAL A 430 -1.33 29.23 -3.01
N ASN A 431 -2.62 29.43 -3.20
CA ASN A 431 -3.57 28.33 -3.38
C ASN A 431 -3.28 27.53 -4.67
N ALA A 432 -3.00 28.22 -5.79
CA ALA A 432 -2.64 27.56 -7.04
C ALA A 432 -1.31 26.80 -6.94
N LEU A 433 -0.28 27.39 -6.31
CA LEU A 433 1.00 26.73 -6.07
C LEU A 433 0.84 25.46 -5.26
N ARG A 434 -0.01 25.43 -4.24
CA ARG A 434 -0.28 24.21 -3.44
C ARG A 434 -0.88 23.10 -4.30
N GLN A 435 -1.83 23.43 -5.18
CA GLN A 435 -2.40 22.46 -6.12
C GLN A 435 -1.32 21.96 -7.08
N LEU A 436 -0.56 22.88 -7.69
CA LEU A 436 0.52 22.54 -8.62
C LEU A 436 1.62 21.68 -7.97
N ILE A 437 2.02 21.97 -6.73
CA ILE A 437 2.97 21.14 -5.97
C ILE A 437 2.41 19.73 -5.78
N ALA A 438 1.14 19.59 -5.37
CA ALA A 438 0.53 18.29 -5.13
C ALA A 438 0.50 17.42 -6.39
N ILE A 439 0.23 18.03 -7.57
CA ILE A 439 0.10 17.29 -8.83
C ILE A 439 1.40 17.27 -9.67
N SER A 440 2.45 17.97 -9.23
CA SER A 440 3.76 17.96 -9.92
C SER A 440 4.38 16.55 -9.91
N PRO A 441 5.35 16.25 -10.78
CA PRO A 441 6.08 14.98 -10.72
C PRO A 441 6.59 14.67 -9.31
N ALA A 442 7.19 15.63 -8.61
CA ALA A 442 7.64 15.47 -7.22
C ALA A 442 6.51 15.15 -6.24
N GLY A 443 5.29 15.62 -6.51
CA GLY A 443 4.08 15.26 -5.74
C GLY A 443 3.64 13.82 -5.98
N GLN A 444 3.83 13.28 -7.20
CA GLN A 444 3.28 11.99 -7.64
C GLN A 444 4.25 10.82 -7.46
N VAL A 445 5.55 11.07 -7.41
CA VAL A 445 6.59 10.02 -7.27
C VAL A 445 7.43 10.21 -6.01
N SER A 446 8.18 9.17 -5.64
CA SER A 446 9.05 9.17 -4.46
C SER A 446 10.39 8.48 -4.71
#